data_49df7b64baa75415048f65a1afe6c19c
#
_entry.id   49df7b64baa75415048f65a1afe6c19c
#
_cell.length_a   1.000
_cell.length_b   1.000
_cell.length_c   1.000
_cell.angle_alpha   90.00
_cell.angle_beta   90.00
_cell.angle_gamma   90.00
#
_symmetry.space_group_name_H-M   'P 1'
#
loop_
_entity.id
_entity.type
_entity.pdbx_description
1 polymer ?
#
loop_
_entity_poly.entity_id
_entity_poly.type
_entity_poly.pdbx_seq_one_letter_code
_entity_poly.pdbx_strand_id
1 'polypeptide(L)'
;MRESAPRWHHGDMFIAGTERWKVTIAEPEALRIGLYIRDVAGLEPLTEPAIPPLDPPCDVWPVWSRRPIDVPMSGAVRLLGGRDVDLVVASGQWARWWMHALDVGTGAIDDFRPPAFLPLSGVPDLRALVQRHFHNANLWSDGVNDDPRTKHALSAPGSGLNAMIRDLPKTLGRRPAQFSMRITVIGVQTKHAWMLAPDHVLMTRHLVADIDNVLDWLRPRLLALG
;
A
#
# COMPACT_ATOMS: atom_id res chain seq x y z
N MET A 1 31.50 -2.98 -8.19
CA MET A 1 30.31 -2.30 -8.71
C MET A 1 29.32 -3.39 -9.11
N ARG A 2 28.27 -3.62 -8.35
CA ARG A 2 27.16 -4.52 -8.74
C ARG A 2 26.05 -3.61 -9.26
N GLU A 3 25.79 -3.72 -10.56
CA GLU A 3 24.61 -3.11 -11.18
C GLU A 3 23.35 -3.59 -10.48
N SER A 4 22.60 -2.65 -9.95
CA SER A 4 21.27 -2.92 -9.38
C SER A 4 20.36 -3.35 -10.53
N ALA A 5 19.84 -4.57 -10.46
CA ALA A 5 18.83 -5.05 -11.38
C ALA A 5 17.62 -4.10 -11.39
N PRO A 6 16.99 -3.85 -12.54
CA PRO A 6 15.85 -2.96 -12.63
C PRO A 6 14.71 -3.47 -11.73
N ARG A 7 14.28 -2.61 -10.79
CA ARG A 7 13.06 -2.86 -10.01
C ARG A 7 11.90 -2.93 -10.99
N TRP A 8 11.26 -4.08 -11.08
CA TRP A 8 10.04 -4.27 -11.85
C TRP A 8 8.94 -3.37 -11.24
N HIS A 9 8.67 -2.24 -11.89
CA HIS A 9 7.42 -1.52 -11.65
C HIS A 9 6.29 -2.45 -12.10
N HIS A 10 5.34 -2.74 -11.22
CA HIS A 10 4.12 -3.46 -11.57
C HIS A 10 3.44 -2.67 -12.69
N GLY A 11 3.44 -3.25 -13.89
CA GLY A 11 3.25 -2.50 -15.12
C GLY A 11 1.81 -2.00 -15.29
N ASP A 12 1.72 -0.84 -15.87
CA ASP A 12 0.50 -0.36 -16.51
C ASP A 12 0.01 -1.42 -17.48
N MET A 13 -1.18 -1.95 -17.28
CA MET A 13 -1.75 -2.99 -18.10
C MET A 13 -2.48 -2.34 -19.28
N PHE A 14 -1.86 -2.37 -20.46
CA PHE A 14 -2.45 -1.87 -21.69
C PHE A 14 -3.01 -3.03 -22.51
N ILE A 15 -4.27 -2.91 -22.92
CA ILE A 15 -4.91 -3.80 -23.91
C ILE A 15 -4.93 -3.04 -25.22
N ALA A 16 -4.41 -3.63 -26.31
CA ALA A 16 -4.42 -3.02 -27.64
C ALA A 16 -5.84 -2.61 -28.06
N GLY A 17 -6.02 -1.37 -28.47
CA GLY A 17 -7.32 -0.79 -28.79
C GLY A 17 -8.06 -0.19 -27.59
N THR A 18 -7.48 -0.23 -26.39
CA THR A 18 -8.04 0.32 -25.15
C THR A 18 -7.11 1.35 -24.51
N GLU A 19 -6.28 2.05 -25.29
CA GLU A 19 -5.29 3.02 -24.81
C GLU A 19 -5.91 4.15 -23.97
N ARG A 20 -7.25 4.25 -24.00
CA ARG A 20 -8.03 5.22 -23.23
C ARG A 20 -8.60 4.66 -21.93
N TRP A 21 -8.40 3.36 -21.66
CA TRP A 21 -8.94 2.69 -20.47
C TRP A 21 -7.80 2.10 -19.69
N LYS A 22 -7.54 2.69 -18.55
CA LYS A 22 -6.42 2.30 -17.69
C LYS A 22 -6.95 1.87 -16.32
N VAL A 23 -6.59 0.65 -15.90
CA VAL A 23 -6.76 0.21 -14.51
C VAL A 23 -5.38 -0.15 -13.98
N THR A 24 -4.98 0.50 -12.89
CA THR A 24 -3.71 0.26 -12.22
C THR A 24 -3.97 -0.41 -10.89
N ILE A 25 -3.29 -1.53 -10.62
CA ILE A 25 -3.30 -2.21 -9.32
C ILE A 25 -1.88 -2.15 -8.77
N ALA A 26 -1.73 -1.56 -7.61
CA ALA A 26 -0.42 -1.45 -6.96
C ALA A 26 -0.56 -1.53 -5.44
N GLU A 27 0.44 -2.13 -4.79
CA GLU A 27 0.66 -2.04 -3.35
C GLU A 27 1.89 -1.18 -3.10
N PRO A 28 1.74 0.14 -2.85
CA PRO A 28 2.87 1.04 -2.67
C PRO A 28 3.70 0.65 -1.44
N GLU A 29 5.02 0.55 -1.62
CA GLU A 29 5.97 0.23 -0.55
C GLU A 29 5.87 1.21 0.63
N ALA A 30 5.70 2.50 0.34
CA ALA A 30 5.52 3.51 1.37
C ALA A 30 4.35 3.22 2.31
N LEU A 31 3.22 2.74 1.77
CA LEU A 31 2.06 2.39 2.58
C LEU A 31 2.34 1.19 3.49
N ARG A 32 3.08 0.16 2.99
CA ARG A 32 3.51 -0.97 3.83
C ARG A 32 4.42 -0.52 4.97
N ILE A 33 5.42 0.31 4.66
CA ILE A 33 6.35 0.88 5.65
C ILE A 33 5.57 1.72 6.67
N GLY A 34 4.67 2.59 6.21
CA GLY A 34 3.86 3.44 7.07
C GLY A 34 2.95 2.65 8.01
N LEU A 35 2.31 1.58 7.51
CA LEU A 35 1.49 0.68 8.33
C LEU A 35 2.34 -0.08 9.37
N TYR A 36 3.53 -0.57 8.96
CA TYR A 36 4.46 -1.19 9.90
C TYR A 36 4.85 -0.24 11.04
N ILE A 37 5.19 1.02 10.72
CA ILE A 37 5.58 2.02 11.72
C ILE A 37 4.40 2.33 12.65
N ARG A 38 3.17 2.45 12.11
CA ARG A 38 1.95 2.62 12.92
C ARG A 38 1.81 1.51 13.95
N ASP A 39 1.86 0.27 13.51
CA ASP A 39 1.56 -0.87 14.37
C ASP A 39 2.69 -1.15 15.37
N VAL A 40 3.97 -1.07 14.94
CA VAL A 40 5.11 -1.29 15.85
C VAL A 40 5.25 -0.19 16.91
N ALA A 41 4.84 1.03 16.60
CA ALA A 41 4.86 2.15 17.55
C ALA A 41 3.58 2.26 18.39
N GLY A 42 2.55 1.44 18.11
CA GLY A 42 1.27 1.51 18.79
C GLY A 42 0.52 2.82 18.55
N LEU A 43 0.58 3.36 17.32
CA LEU A 43 -0.15 4.57 16.98
C LEU A 43 -1.64 4.25 16.79
N GLU A 44 -2.50 5.15 17.25
CA GLU A 44 -3.96 5.06 17.14
C GLU A 44 -4.49 6.25 16.30
N PRO A 45 -4.18 6.29 14.98
CA PRO A 45 -4.60 7.40 14.14
C PRO A 45 -6.10 7.33 13.84
N LEU A 46 -6.76 8.48 13.88
CA LEU A 46 -8.12 8.64 13.38
C LEU A 46 -8.06 8.89 11.87
N THR A 47 -8.42 7.89 11.09
CA THR A 47 -8.48 7.95 9.62
C THR A 47 -9.87 7.58 9.12
N GLU A 48 -10.24 8.11 7.96
CA GLU A 48 -11.43 7.70 7.24
C GLU A 48 -11.04 7.26 5.82
N PRO A 49 -11.18 5.95 5.53
CA PRO A 49 -11.66 4.88 6.41
C PRO A 49 -10.69 4.51 7.53
N ALA A 50 -11.23 3.93 8.63
CA ALA A 50 -10.39 3.35 9.67
C ALA A 50 -9.63 2.16 9.12
N ILE A 51 -8.30 2.16 9.28
CA ILE A 51 -7.42 1.13 8.71
C ILE A 51 -7.11 0.06 9.74
N PRO A 52 -7.50 -1.21 9.48
CA PRO A 52 -7.24 -2.34 10.38
C PRO A 52 -5.73 -2.60 10.59
N PRO A 53 -5.37 -3.43 11.59
CA PRO A 53 -3.98 -3.86 11.80
C PRO A 53 -3.40 -4.58 10.59
N LEU A 54 -2.07 -4.59 10.50
CA LEU A 54 -1.30 -5.27 9.45
C LEU A 54 -1.58 -6.78 9.35
N ASP A 55 -1.45 -7.28 8.12
CA ASP A 55 -1.32 -8.69 7.81
C ASP A 55 -0.18 -8.94 6.79
N PRO A 56 0.87 -9.69 7.18
CA PRO A 56 1.12 -10.26 8.51
C PRO A 56 1.37 -9.16 9.56
N PRO A 57 1.13 -9.42 10.87
CA PRO A 57 1.47 -8.50 11.94
C PRO A 57 2.97 -8.14 11.96
N CYS A 58 3.31 -6.97 12.50
CA CYS A 58 4.70 -6.46 12.49
C CYS A 58 5.67 -7.30 13.36
N ASP A 59 5.17 -8.12 14.30
CA ASP A 59 5.94 -9.08 15.09
C ASP A 59 6.15 -10.43 14.40
N VAL A 60 5.42 -10.69 13.32
CA VAL A 60 5.59 -11.87 12.46
C VAL A 60 6.51 -11.52 11.29
N TRP A 61 7.73 -12.03 11.34
CA TRP A 61 8.69 -11.82 10.25
C TRP A 61 8.42 -12.76 9.10
N PRO A 62 8.24 -12.26 7.88
CA PRO A 62 8.08 -13.10 6.70
C PRO A 62 9.29 -14.03 6.53
N VAL A 63 9.06 -15.27 6.09
CA VAL A 63 10.10 -16.31 5.93
C VAL A 63 11.25 -15.83 5.04
N TRP A 64 10.96 -14.94 4.08
CA TRP A 64 11.92 -14.38 3.12
C TRP A 64 12.66 -13.14 3.64
N SER A 65 12.25 -12.63 4.80
CA SER A 65 12.88 -11.47 5.42
C SER A 65 14.08 -11.87 6.26
N ARG A 66 15.13 -11.03 6.21
CA ARG A 66 16.26 -11.17 7.14
C ARG A 66 15.88 -10.52 8.45
N ARG A 67 15.51 -11.35 9.45
CA ARG A 67 15.25 -10.84 10.79
C ARG A 67 16.52 -10.23 11.38
N PRO A 68 16.50 -8.97 11.87
CA PRO A 68 17.63 -8.42 12.62
C PRO A 68 17.86 -9.24 13.90
N ILE A 69 19.13 -9.50 14.21
CA ILE A 69 19.52 -10.44 15.30
C ILE A 69 19.18 -9.91 16.69
N ASP A 70 19.01 -8.59 16.87
CA ASP A 70 18.88 -7.94 18.18
C ASP A 70 17.88 -6.78 18.21
N VAL A 71 16.61 -7.00 17.84
CA VAL A 71 15.60 -5.99 18.09
C VAL A 71 14.64 -6.46 19.16
N PRO A 72 14.62 -5.84 20.35
CA PRO A 72 13.61 -6.10 21.35
C PRO A 72 12.22 -5.78 20.78
N MET A 73 11.37 -6.79 20.67
CA MET A 73 10.01 -6.70 20.13
C MET A 73 9.00 -6.20 21.16
N SER A 74 9.42 -5.60 22.25
CA SER A 74 8.49 -5.26 23.32
C SER A 74 8.81 -3.95 24.00
N GLY A 75 7.77 -3.13 24.11
CA GLY A 75 7.63 -2.10 25.12
C GLY A 75 8.51 -0.87 24.91
N ALA A 76 7.99 0.26 25.31
CA ALA A 76 8.62 1.57 25.39
C ALA A 76 10.16 1.56 25.34
N VAL A 77 10.73 1.56 24.13
CA VAL A 77 12.18 1.70 23.95
C VAL A 77 12.51 3.15 24.25
N ARG A 78 13.02 3.39 25.48
CA ARG A 78 13.68 4.66 25.79
C ARG A 78 14.78 4.88 24.77
N LEU A 79 14.66 5.96 24.01
CA LEU A 79 15.73 6.42 23.13
C LEU A 79 16.98 6.69 23.96
N LEU A 80 18.07 6.01 23.66
CA LEU A 80 19.40 6.47 24.03
C LEU A 80 19.65 7.81 23.29
N GLY A 81 19.40 8.94 23.98
CA GLY A 81 19.70 10.29 23.48
C GLY A 81 18.68 10.91 22.52
N GLY A 82 17.47 10.37 22.37
CA GLY A 82 16.42 10.90 21.50
C GLY A 82 15.34 11.67 22.24
N ARG A 83 14.72 12.62 21.56
CA ARG A 83 13.53 13.33 22.01
C ARG A 83 12.41 12.34 22.33
N ASP A 84 11.71 12.55 23.46
CA ASP A 84 10.48 11.83 23.74
C ASP A 84 9.46 12.10 22.64
N VAL A 85 8.89 11.03 22.07
CA VAL A 85 7.87 11.12 21.04
C VAL A 85 6.51 11.15 21.71
N ASP A 86 5.71 12.17 21.40
CA ASP A 86 4.31 12.20 21.77
C ASP A 86 3.50 11.33 20.79
N LEU A 87 3.01 10.17 21.27
CA LEU A 87 2.29 9.21 20.42
C LEU A 87 0.94 9.74 19.95
N VAL A 88 0.28 10.64 20.69
CA VAL A 88 -0.98 11.26 20.25
C VAL A 88 -0.72 12.21 19.10
N VAL A 89 0.32 13.05 19.23
CA VAL A 89 0.76 13.95 18.16
C VAL A 89 1.23 13.15 16.97
N ALA A 90 2.04 12.11 17.18
CA ALA A 90 2.52 11.22 16.11
C ALA A 90 1.38 10.52 15.37
N SER A 91 0.33 10.09 16.07
CA SER A 91 -0.86 9.48 15.47
C SER A 91 -1.57 10.46 14.52
N GLY A 92 -1.76 11.71 14.93
CA GLY A 92 -2.32 12.76 14.07
C GLY A 92 -1.40 13.12 12.89
N GLN A 93 -0.08 13.10 13.09
CA GLN A 93 0.90 13.33 12.01
C GLN A 93 0.87 12.16 11.01
N TRP A 94 0.79 10.92 11.48
CA TRP A 94 0.68 9.73 10.66
C TRP A 94 -0.62 9.75 9.84
N ALA A 95 -1.76 10.11 10.43
CA ALA A 95 -3.04 10.18 9.72
C ALA A 95 -2.97 11.15 8.52
N ARG A 96 -2.38 12.35 8.71
CA ARG A 96 -2.19 13.32 7.62
C ARG A 96 -1.24 12.80 6.54
N TRP A 97 -0.11 12.21 6.94
CA TRP A 97 0.82 11.58 6.00
C TRP A 97 0.15 10.45 5.22
N TRP A 98 -0.65 9.61 5.88
CA TRP A 98 -1.36 8.51 5.26
C TRP A 98 -2.29 8.97 4.12
N MET A 99 -3.08 10.01 4.36
CA MET A 99 -3.96 10.58 3.34
C MET A 99 -3.17 11.14 2.16
N HIS A 100 -2.07 11.83 2.42
CA HIS A 100 -1.14 12.28 1.38
C HIS A 100 -0.55 11.10 0.60
N ALA A 101 -0.08 10.06 1.28
CA ALA A 101 0.53 8.89 0.64
C ALA A 101 -0.48 8.11 -0.23
N LEU A 102 -1.75 8.04 0.16
CA LEU A 102 -2.81 7.46 -0.67
C LEU A 102 -3.01 8.26 -1.96
N ASP A 103 -2.92 9.58 -1.91
CA ASP A 103 -3.07 10.45 -3.08
C ASP A 103 -1.86 10.33 -4.03
N VAL A 104 -0.65 10.45 -3.50
CA VAL A 104 0.62 10.38 -4.27
C VAL A 104 0.92 8.96 -4.77
N GLY A 105 0.49 7.93 -4.04
CA GLY A 105 0.71 6.53 -4.39
C GLY A 105 2.18 6.11 -4.28
N THR A 106 2.76 5.58 -5.36
CA THR A 106 4.14 5.06 -5.34
C THR A 106 5.20 6.13 -5.08
N GLY A 107 4.90 7.41 -5.39
CA GLY A 107 5.81 8.55 -5.13
C GLY A 107 6.02 8.82 -3.64
N ALA A 108 5.12 8.39 -2.76
CA ALA A 108 5.25 8.57 -1.32
C ALA A 108 6.47 7.87 -0.69
N ILE A 109 7.15 6.96 -1.42
CA ILE A 109 8.40 6.35 -0.94
C ILE A 109 9.53 7.39 -0.76
N ASP A 110 9.46 8.50 -1.47
CA ASP A 110 10.43 9.57 -1.35
C ASP A 110 10.41 10.22 0.04
N ASP A 111 9.29 10.14 0.77
CA ASP A 111 9.16 10.62 2.14
C ASP A 111 10.06 9.83 3.10
N PHE A 112 10.38 8.60 2.74
CA PHE A 112 11.17 7.68 3.56
C PHE A 112 12.64 7.59 3.13
N ARG A 113 13.18 8.61 2.47
CA ARG A 113 14.60 8.64 2.07
C ARG A 113 15.53 8.87 3.26
N PRO A 114 16.35 7.85 3.63
CA PRO A 114 17.37 8.01 4.67
C PRO A 114 18.54 8.88 4.17
N PRO A 115 19.41 9.38 5.07
CA PRO A 115 19.32 9.20 6.52
C PRO A 115 18.43 10.26 7.20
N ALA A 116 18.12 11.34 6.54
CA ALA A 116 17.55 12.53 7.17
C ALA A 116 16.02 12.56 7.14
N PHE A 117 15.35 11.82 6.23
CA PHE A 117 13.90 11.84 6.06
C PHE A 117 13.34 13.27 5.97
N LEU A 118 13.94 14.08 5.10
CA LEU A 118 13.68 15.53 4.99
C LEU A 118 12.23 15.88 4.68
N PRO A 119 11.50 15.15 3.82
CA PRO A 119 10.09 15.44 3.57
C PRO A 119 9.22 15.40 4.84
N LEU A 120 9.65 14.63 5.86
CA LEU A 120 8.95 14.54 7.15
C LEU A 120 9.39 15.61 8.16
N SER A 121 10.13 16.63 7.76
CA SER A 121 10.61 17.70 8.66
C SER A 121 9.48 18.47 9.35
N GLY A 122 8.32 18.62 8.68
CA GLY A 122 7.12 19.25 9.23
C GLY A 122 6.31 18.40 10.20
N VAL A 123 6.67 17.13 10.40
CA VAL A 123 5.99 16.15 11.27
C VAL A 123 7.01 15.43 12.17
N PRO A 124 7.57 16.15 13.16
CA PRO A 124 8.79 15.73 13.84
C PRO A 124 8.65 14.45 14.67
N ASP A 125 7.47 14.17 15.25
CA ASP A 125 7.25 12.96 16.05
C ASP A 125 7.13 11.74 15.13
N LEU A 126 6.40 11.84 14.03
CA LEU A 126 6.37 10.80 13.01
C LEU A 126 7.76 10.55 12.42
N ARG A 127 8.50 11.63 12.10
CA ARG A 127 9.87 11.51 11.58
C ARG A 127 10.79 10.75 12.55
N ALA A 128 10.70 11.02 13.85
CA ALA A 128 11.48 10.32 14.86
C ALA A 128 11.14 8.82 14.90
N LEU A 129 9.86 8.44 14.78
CA LEU A 129 9.44 7.04 14.68
C LEU A 129 9.95 6.39 13.39
N VAL A 130 9.87 7.10 12.25
CA VAL A 130 10.43 6.62 10.99
C VAL A 130 11.93 6.39 11.13
N GLN A 131 12.69 7.33 11.65
CA GLN A 131 14.13 7.18 11.87
C GLN A 131 14.47 5.94 12.72
N ARG A 132 13.65 5.67 13.72
CA ARG A 132 13.84 4.51 14.63
C ARG A 132 13.52 3.19 13.95
N HIS A 133 12.44 3.10 13.22
CA HIS A 133 11.86 1.84 12.77
C HIS A 133 12.08 1.54 11.28
N PHE A 134 12.55 2.51 10.49
CA PHE A 134 12.64 2.39 9.03
C PHE A 134 13.42 1.18 8.57
N HIS A 135 14.59 0.91 9.18
CA HIS A 135 15.42 -0.24 8.77
C HIS A 135 14.65 -1.56 8.88
N ASN A 136 13.97 -1.77 10.02
CA ASN A 136 13.18 -2.98 10.25
C ASN A 136 11.93 -3.00 9.36
N ALA A 137 11.26 -1.86 9.21
CA ALA A 137 10.11 -1.72 8.33
C ALA A 137 10.45 -2.07 6.88
N ASN A 138 11.63 -1.61 6.39
CA ASN A 138 12.09 -1.90 5.04
C ASN A 138 12.39 -3.40 4.86
N LEU A 139 13.14 -4.02 5.79
CA LEU A 139 13.43 -5.45 5.74
C LEU A 139 12.15 -6.30 5.80
N TRP A 140 11.20 -5.92 6.66
CA TRP A 140 9.91 -6.58 6.75
C TRP A 140 9.11 -6.41 5.44
N SER A 141 9.06 -5.20 4.90
CA SER A 141 8.39 -4.88 3.63
C SER A 141 8.96 -5.66 2.46
N ASP A 142 10.29 -5.79 2.37
CA ASP A 142 10.96 -6.61 1.36
C ASP A 142 10.55 -8.08 1.48
N GLY A 143 10.52 -8.62 2.71
CA GLY A 143 10.08 -9.98 2.97
C GLY A 143 8.62 -10.23 2.59
N VAL A 144 7.72 -9.29 2.87
CA VAL A 144 6.30 -9.35 2.43
C VAL A 144 6.20 -9.30 0.91
N ASN A 145 6.98 -8.42 0.27
CA ASN A 145 6.98 -8.29 -1.18
C ASN A 145 7.53 -9.55 -1.88
N ASP A 146 8.46 -10.25 -1.24
CA ASP A 146 9.04 -11.48 -1.77
C ASP A 146 8.17 -12.72 -1.54
N ASP A 147 7.16 -12.64 -0.66
CA ASP A 147 6.23 -13.73 -0.43
C ASP A 147 5.47 -14.09 -1.72
N PRO A 148 5.53 -15.35 -2.17
CA PRO A 148 4.80 -15.84 -3.33
C PRO A 148 3.28 -15.58 -3.25
N ARG A 149 2.70 -15.59 -2.05
CA ARG A 149 1.28 -15.30 -1.84
C ARG A 149 0.95 -13.85 -2.16
N THR A 150 1.80 -12.91 -1.73
CA THR A 150 1.67 -11.48 -2.06
C THR A 150 1.79 -11.27 -3.57
N LYS A 151 2.81 -11.85 -4.21
CA LYS A 151 2.99 -11.78 -5.66
C LYS A 151 1.80 -12.35 -6.42
N HIS A 152 1.30 -13.50 -5.97
CA HIS A 152 0.11 -14.13 -6.56
C HIS A 152 -1.12 -13.22 -6.41
N ALA A 153 -1.40 -12.71 -5.22
CA ALA A 153 -2.56 -11.84 -4.97
C ALA A 153 -2.56 -10.61 -5.88
N LEU A 154 -1.42 -9.97 -6.09
CA LEU A 154 -1.32 -8.78 -6.94
C LEU A 154 -1.43 -9.08 -8.45
N SER A 155 -1.03 -10.28 -8.89
CA SER A 155 -1.08 -10.68 -10.31
C SER A 155 -2.39 -11.36 -10.71
N ALA A 156 -3.06 -12.01 -9.76
CA ALA A 156 -4.22 -12.85 -10.00
C ALA A 156 -5.41 -12.16 -10.72
N PRO A 157 -5.78 -10.90 -10.39
CA PRO A 157 -6.91 -10.25 -11.05
C PRO A 157 -6.66 -9.91 -12.53
N GLY A 158 -5.41 -9.91 -12.98
CA GLY A 158 -5.01 -9.36 -14.27
C GLY A 158 -5.76 -9.95 -15.46
N SER A 159 -5.86 -11.27 -15.56
CA SER A 159 -6.54 -11.93 -16.70
C SER A 159 -8.05 -11.70 -16.68
N GLY A 160 -8.69 -11.82 -15.52
CA GLY A 160 -10.12 -11.59 -15.36
C GLY A 160 -10.50 -10.14 -15.59
N LEU A 161 -9.72 -9.21 -15.09
CA LEU A 161 -9.92 -7.77 -15.28
C LEU A 161 -9.75 -7.39 -16.76
N ASN A 162 -8.74 -7.95 -17.45
CA ASN A 162 -8.54 -7.76 -18.89
C ASN A 162 -9.74 -8.25 -19.71
N ALA A 163 -10.30 -9.42 -19.37
CA ALA A 163 -11.49 -9.94 -20.03
C ALA A 163 -12.69 -9.01 -19.79
N MET A 164 -12.90 -8.59 -18.55
CA MET A 164 -13.97 -7.66 -18.18
C MET A 164 -13.89 -6.34 -18.94
N ILE A 165 -12.71 -5.70 -19.00
CA ILE A 165 -12.49 -4.44 -19.72
C ILE A 165 -12.76 -4.62 -21.23
N ARG A 166 -12.32 -5.72 -21.82
CA ARG A 166 -12.56 -6.03 -23.24
C ARG A 166 -14.04 -6.18 -23.56
N ASP A 167 -14.84 -6.69 -22.62
CA ASP A 167 -16.27 -6.90 -22.80
C ASP A 167 -17.13 -5.66 -22.45
N LEU A 168 -16.55 -4.63 -21.83
CA LEU A 168 -17.26 -3.37 -21.50
C LEU A 168 -18.04 -2.77 -22.69
N PRO A 169 -17.46 -2.63 -23.91
CA PRO A 169 -18.20 -2.06 -25.05
C PRO A 169 -19.46 -2.85 -25.39
N LYS A 170 -19.38 -4.18 -25.31
CA LYS A 170 -20.53 -5.06 -25.59
C LYS A 170 -21.61 -4.88 -24.53
N THR A 171 -21.22 -4.82 -23.26
CA THR A 171 -22.14 -4.66 -22.13
C THR A 171 -22.85 -3.30 -22.15
N LEU A 172 -22.11 -2.23 -22.50
CA LEU A 172 -22.64 -0.87 -22.61
C LEU A 172 -23.43 -0.60 -23.90
N GLY A 173 -23.31 -1.45 -24.91
CA GLY A 173 -23.87 -1.22 -26.25
C GLY A 173 -23.25 -0.01 -26.98
N ARG A 174 -22.18 0.56 -26.47
CA ARG A 174 -21.45 1.70 -27.00
C ARG A 174 -19.97 1.64 -26.62
N ARG A 175 -19.14 2.42 -27.29
CA ARG A 175 -17.74 2.58 -26.88
C ARG A 175 -17.69 3.33 -25.53
N PRO A 176 -17.01 2.78 -24.49
CA PRO A 176 -16.84 3.48 -23.23
C PRO A 176 -16.13 4.81 -23.38
N ALA A 177 -16.43 5.77 -22.51
CA ALA A 177 -15.65 6.99 -22.37
C ALA A 177 -14.21 6.66 -21.90
N GLN A 178 -13.29 7.60 -22.06
CA GLN A 178 -11.95 7.46 -21.49
C GLN A 178 -12.04 7.44 -19.97
N PHE A 179 -11.44 6.43 -19.33
CA PHE A 179 -11.35 6.40 -17.87
C PHE A 179 -9.99 5.87 -17.38
N SER A 180 -9.65 6.26 -16.17
CA SER A 180 -8.55 5.68 -15.42
C SER A 180 -9.08 5.28 -14.05
N MET A 181 -8.75 4.08 -13.57
CA MET A 181 -9.07 3.62 -12.23
C MET A 181 -7.79 3.19 -11.53
N ARG A 182 -7.59 3.70 -10.32
CA ARG A 182 -6.48 3.32 -9.45
C ARG A 182 -6.98 2.41 -8.33
N ILE A 183 -6.40 1.24 -8.20
CA ILE A 183 -6.64 0.29 -7.11
C ILE A 183 -5.37 0.24 -6.27
N THR A 184 -5.41 0.89 -5.11
CA THR A 184 -4.33 0.83 -4.12
C THR A 184 -4.58 -0.36 -3.20
N VAL A 185 -3.62 -1.27 -3.14
CA VAL A 185 -3.72 -2.48 -2.29
C VAL A 185 -2.97 -2.26 -0.99
N ILE A 186 -3.53 -2.77 0.11
CA ILE A 186 -2.89 -2.78 1.42
C ILE A 186 -3.02 -4.16 2.08
N GLY A 187 -1.98 -4.58 2.82
CA GLY A 187 -1.96 -5.83 3.58
C GLY A 187 -2.44 -5.60 5.01
N VAL A 188 -3.75 -5.80 5.25
CA VAL A 188 -4.38 -5.67 6.59
C VAL A 188 -5.33 -6.82 6.87
N GLN A 189 -5.69 -7.04 8.16
CA GLN A 189 -6.42 -8.21 8.68
C GLN A 189 -7.91 -8.25 8.31
N THR A 190 -8.30 -7.66 7.18
CA THR A 190 -9.71 -7.69 6.74
C THR A 190 -9.80 -7.98 5.26
N LYS A 191 -10.99 -8.35 4.80
CA LYS A 191 -11.33 -8.51 3.40
C LYS A 191 -12.34 -7.43 3.02
N HIS A 192 -11.85 -6.29 2.55
CA HIS A 192 -12.68 -5.10 2.31
C HIS A 192 -12.15 -4.22 1.18
N ALA A 193 -13.03 -3.35 0.65
CA ALA A 193 -12.69 -2.28 -0.28
C ALA A 193 -13.40 -0.98 0.11
N TRP A 194 -12.67 0.12 0.04
CA TRP A 194 -13.17 1.47 0.28
C TRP A 194 -13.04 2.32 -0.97
N MET A 195 -14.11 3.02 -1.33
CA MET A 195 -14.05 4.05 -2.37
C MET A 195 -13.43 5.31 -1.78
N LEU A 196 -12.27 5.71 -2.27
CA LEU A 196 -11.63 6.98 -1.89
C LEU A 196 -12.07 8.11 -2.82
N ALA A 197 -12.25 7.81 -4.10
CA ALA A 197 -12.78 8.68 -5.15
C ALA A 197 -13.48 7.82 -6.20
N PRO A 198 -14.25 8.38 -7.12
CA PRO A 198 -14.93 7.60 -8.18
C PRO A 198 -13.98 6.70 -8.99
N ASP A 199 -12.74 7.12 -9.15
CA ASP A 199 -11.68 6.45 -9.90
C ASP A 199 -10.53 5.93 -9.01
N HIS A 200 -10.67 6.00 -7.68
CA HIS A 200 -9.66 5.53 -6.73
C HIS A 200 -10.24 4.65 -5.63
N VAL A 201 -9.76 3.43 -5.57
CA VAL A 201 -10.20 2.40 -4.61
C VAL A 201 -9.03 1.98 -3.74
N LEU A 202 -9.26 1.86 -2.43
CA LEU A 202 -8.37 1.18 -1.50
C LEU A 202 -8.91 -0.24 -1.28
N MET A 203 -8.11 -1.27 -1.54
CA MET A 203 -8.50 -2.67 -1.35
C MET A 203 -7.53 -3.39 -0.45
N THR A 204 -8.04 -4.36 0.29
CA THR A 204 -7.19 -5.25 1.07
C THR A 204 -6.62 -6.36 0.18
N ARG A 205 -5.39 -6.84 0.48
CA ARG A 205 -4.75 -7.95 -0.23
C ARG A 205 -5.61 -9.21 -0.23
N HIS A 206 -6.31 -9.49 0.87
CA HIS A 206 -7.22 -10.63 0.96
C HIS A 206 -8.41 -10.54 -0.01
N LEU A 207 -8.91 -9.34 -0.30
CA LEU A 207 -9.96 -9.18 -1.31
C LEU A 207 -9.40 -9.36 -2.70
N VAL A 208 -8.24 -8.75 -2.99
CA VAL A 208 -7.59 -8.83 -4.31
C VAL A 208 -7.21 -10.27 -4.66
N ALA A 209 -6.85 -11.09 -3.67
CA ALA A 209 -6.57 -12.52 -3.86
C ALA A 209 -7.82 -13.36 -4.20
N ASP A 210 -9.01 -12.86 -3.91
CA ASP A 210 -10.30 -13.50 -4.24
C ASP A 210 -10.86 -12.94 -5.54
N ILE A 211 -10.43 -13.56 -6.64
CA ILE A 211 -10.64 -13.06 -8.01
C ILE A 211 -12.14 -12.83 -8.30
N ASP A 212 -13.00 -13.78 -7.95
CA ASP A 212 -14.43 -13.70 -8.27
C ASP A 212 -15.08 -12.52 -7.54
N ASN A 213 -14.82 -12.40 -6.24
CA ASN A 213 -15.34 -11.31 -5.44
C ASN A 213 -14.81 -9.93 -5.87
N VAL A 214 -13.54 -9.82 -6.25
CA VAL A 214 -12.98 -8.54 -6.71
C VAL A 214 -13.55 -8.14 -8.08
N LEU A 215 -13.73 -9.09 -8.99
CA LEU A 215 -14.32 -8.81 -10.30
C LEU A 215 -15.80 -8.43 -10.21
N ASP A 216 -16.56 -9.12 -9.36
CA ASP A 216 -17.97 -8.78 -9.11
C ASP A 216 -18.10 -7.40 -8.44
N TRP A 217 -17.19 -7.07 -7.52
CA TRP A 217 -17.16 -5.75 -6.89
C TRP A 217 -16.78 -4.63 -7.88
N LEU A 218 -15.85 -4.88 -8.81
CA LEU A 218 -15.38 -3.89 -9.80
C LEU A 218 -16.37 -3.67 -10.94
N ARG A 219 -17.08 -4.71 -11.37
CA ARG A 219 -17.96 -4.67 -12.56
C ARG A 219 -18.92 -3.47 -12.60
N PRO A 220 -19.76 -3.21 -11.59
CA PRO A 220 -20.70 -2.07 -11.62
C PRO A 220 -19.99 -0.73 -11.65
N ARG A 221 -18.79 -0.64 -11.06
CA ARG A 221 -18.00 0.60 -11.00
C ARG A 221 -17.33 0.94 -12.33
N LEU A 222 -16.78 -0.07 -13.00
CA LEU A 222 -16.24 0.10 -14.33
C LEU A 222 -17.34 0.47 -15.35
N LEU A 223 -18.54 -0.11 -15.21
CA LEU A 223 -19.70 0.27 -16.02
C LEU A 223 -20.12 1.72 -15.78
N ALA A 224 -20.00 2.22 -14.55
CA ALA A 224 -20.35 3.61 -14.23
C ALA A 224 -19.31 4.62 -14.74
N LEU A 225 -18.04 4.21 -14.91
CA LEU A 225 -16.97 5.07 -15.46
C LEU A 225 -16.97 5.09 -17.00
N GLY A 226 -17.41 4.02 -17.65
CA GLY A 226 -17.45 3.87 -19.12
C GLY A 226 -18.76 4.37 -19.72
#